data_c954585be08117d8e24b4ef10a6ce340
#
_entry.id   c954585be08117d8e24b4ef10a6ce340
#
_cell.length_a   1.000
_cell.length_b   1.000
_cell.length_c   1.000
_cell.angle_alpha   90.00
_cell.angle_beta   90.00
_cell.angle_gamma   90.00
#
_symmetry.space_group_name_H-M   'P 1'
#
loop_
_entity.id
_entity.type
_entity.pdbx_description
1 polymer ?
#
loop_
_entity_poly.entity_id
_entity_poly.type
_entity_poly.pdbx_seq_one_letter_code
_entity_poly.pdbx_strand_id
1 'polypeptide(L)'
;MKTPSKKNLQTPTVPTTHVVPRPSLRPIPLPPPDGRKTVVIVEDQTAIRELTTEMLETRGTYRILGTAADGNQGLDMVLKLRPDILILDVMMPGLSGIEVLRRIGRNLPKMRILVFSAKQEPQVVRGLIQEGVHGFVNKNSPLSDLRKALDEIAKGNTWFNDHFSKTVRDALAKPSTQADSMIDLLTPREREISVLIAQSNSSKEVAAKLNISTKTAENHRTNLMRKLGVHDVAGVIRYVVRQGLYDPSGEG
;
A
#
# COMPACT_ATOMS: atom_id res chain seq x y z
N MET A 1 -64.77 42.20 -31.94
CA MET A 1 -63.81 42.52 -30.86
C MET A 1 -63.44 41.19 -30.22
N LYS A 2 -62.18 40.66 -30.51
CA LYS A 2 -61.66 39.42 -29.94
C LYS A 2 -60.61 39.79 -28.90
N THR A 3 -60.78 39.34 -27.66
CA THR A 3 -59.91 39.54 -26.55
C THR A 3 -58.70 38.56 -26.67
N PRO A 4 -57.43 38.95 -26.37
CA PRO A 4 -56.32 38.07 -26.47
C PRO A 4 -56.13 37.23 -25.21
N SER A 5 -55.80 35.96 -25.44
CA SER A 5 -55.54 34.93 -24.44
C SER A 5 -54.20 35.19 -23.70
N LYS A 6 -54.21 35.05 -22.37
CA LYS A 6 -53.05 35.16 -21.51
C LYS A 6 -52.14 33.91 -21.67
N LYS A 7 -50.91 34.09 -22.13
CA LYS A 7 -49.87 33.05 -22.08
C LYS A 7 -49.37 32.87 -20.65
N ASN A 8 -49.48 31.65 -20.12
CA ASN A 8 -48.83 31.22 -18.89
C ASN A 8 -47.33 31.19 -19.07
N LEU A 9 -46.61 32.02 -18.35
CA LEU A 9 -45.15 31.87 -18.15
C LEU A 9 -44.92 30.75 -17.11
N GLN A 10 -44.36 29.62 -17.57
CA GLN A 10 -43.80 28.62 -16.69
C GLN A 10 -42.40 29.09 -16.25
N THR A 11 -42.20 29.25 -14.95
CA THR A 11 -40.92 29.50 -14.32
C THR A 11 -40.04 28.22 -14.41
N PRO A 12 -38.76 28.30 -14.79
CA PRO A 12 -37.89 27.15 -14.85
C PRO A 12 -37.56 26.67 -13.42
N THR A 13 -37.87 25.41 -13.13
CA THR A 13 -37.44 24.71 -11.92
C THR A 13 -35.92 24.49 -11.95
N VAL A 14 -35.21 25.08 -10.98
CA VAL A 14 -33.78 24.88 -10.76
C VAL A 14 -33.57 23.43 -10.25
N PRO A 15 -32.69 22.64 -10.84
CA PRO A 15 -32.42 21.29 -10.35
C PRO A 15 -31.76 21.36 -8.98
N THR A 16 -32.35 20.68 -8.00
CA THR A 16 -31.83 20.53 -6.64
C THR A 16 -30.50 19.73 -6.71
N THR A 17 -29.41 20.41 -6.49
CA THR A 17 -28.08 19.77 -6.39
C THR A 17 -28.08 18.86 -5.17
N HIS A 18 -28.03 17.54 -5.39
CA HIS A 18 -27.79 16.57 -4.33
C HIS A 18 -26.40 16.84 -3.73
N VAL A 19 -26.35 17.46 -2.57
CA VAL A 19 -25.14 17.59 -1.76
C VAL A 19 -24.83 16.21 -1.21
N VAL A 20 -23.82 15.54 -1.77
CA VAL A 20 -23.26 14.32 -1.23
C VAL A 20 -22.66 14.67 0.13
N PRO A 21 -23.10 14.06 1.25
CA PRO A 21 -22.54 14.36 2.56
C PRO A 21 -21.06 13.99 2.57
N ARG A 22 -20.21 14.95 2.93
CA ARG A 22 -18.78 14.69 3.14
C ARG A 22 -18.65 13.63 4.24
N PRO A 23 -17.82 12.56 4.03
CA PRO A 23 -17.59 11.58 5.07
C PRO A 23 -17.09 12.31 6.31
N SER A 24 -17.76 12.07 7.45
CA SER A 24 -17.40 12.65 8.73
C SER A 24 -15.95 12.25 9.07
N LEU A 25 -15.04 13.22 9.10
CA LEU A 25 -13.69 13.02 9.58
C LEU A 25 -13.78 12.53 11.02
N ARG A 26 -13.46 11.25 11.25
CA ARG A 26 -13.36 10.73 12.61
C ARG A 26 -12.30 11.55 13.35
N PRO A 27 -12.49 11.82 14.66
CA PRO A 27 -11.53 12.57 15.45
C PRO A 27 -10.12 11.98 15.31
N ILE A 28 -9.13 12.81 15.03
CA ILE A 28 -7.72 12.40 15.05
C ILE A 28 -7.43 11.94 16.47
N PRO A 29 -6.89 10.72 16.69
CA PRO A 29 -6.49 10.28 18.02
C PRO A 29 -5.58 11.34 18.65
N LEU A 30 -5.86 11.71 19.87
CA LEU A 30 -5.00 12.62 20.62
C LEU A 30 -3.60 12.00 20.75
N PRO A 31 -2.52 12.82 20.63
CA PRO A 31 -1.18 12.31 20.88
C PRO A 31 -1.10 11.67 22.27
N PRO A 32 -0.31 10.62 22.45
CA PRO A 32 -0.18 9.96 23.73
C PRO A 32 0.26 10.93 24.81
N PRO A 33 -0.29 10.86 26.02
CA PRO A 33 -0.01 11.80 27.10
C PRO A 33 1.45 11.78 27.56
N ASP A 34 2.21 10.75 27.19
CA ASP A 34 3.63 10.56 27.55
C ASP A 34 4.61 11.11 26.48
N GLY A 35 4.12 11.71 25.41
CA GLY A 35 4.94 12.33 24.35
C GLY A 35 5.74 11.34 23.48
N ARG A 36 5.62 10.02 23.72
CA ARG A 36 6.32 9.01 22.91
C ARG A 36 5.73 8.92 21.50
N LYS A 37 6.59 8.67 20.52
CA LYS A 37 6.12 8.40 19.15
C LYS A 37 5.40 7.06 19.08
N THR A 38 4.28 7.06 18.39
CA THR A 38 3.44 5.86 18.21
C THR A 38 3.88 5.07 16.98
N VAL A 39 3.90 3.74 17.11
CA VAL A 39 4.38 2.84 16.05
C VAL A 39 3.34 1.75 15.77
N VAL A 40 3.14 1.44 14.49
CA VAL A 40 2.51 0.20 14.03
C VAL A 40 3.55 -0.61 13.26
N ILE A 41 3.58 -1.92 13.49
CA ILE A 41 4.48 -2.87 12.82
C ILE A 41 3.62 -3.79 11.95
N VAL A 42 3.96 -3.90 10.66
CA VAL A 42 3.31 -4.80 9.71
C VAL A 42 4.38 -5.71 9.11
N GLU A 43 4.36 -6.97 9.52
CA GLU A 43 5.40 -7.96 9.26
C GLU A 43 4.78 -9.37 9.34
N ASP A 44 4.89 -10.16 8.27
CA ASP A 44 4.30 -11.51 8.23
C ASP A 44 5.12 -12.54 9.04
N GLN A 45 6.45 -12.41 9.06
CA GLN A 45 7.32 -13.32 9.78
C GLN A 45 7.25 -13.08 11.29
N THR A 46 6.67 -14.03 12.01
CA THR A 46 6.41 -13.91 13.46
C THR A 46 7.67 -13.58 14.25
N ALA A 47 8.79 -14.28 13.98
CA ALA A 47 10.04 -14.04 14.71
C ALA A 47 10.59 -12.61 14.52
N ILE A 48 10.50 -12.07 13.30
CA ILE A 48 10.95 -10.70 12.98
C ILE A 48 10.02 -9.68 13.64
N ARG A 49 8.71 -9.94 13.61
CA ARG A 49 7.70 -9.08 14.24
C ARG A 49 7.89 -9.00 15.76
N GLU A 50 8.10 -10.16 16.41
CA GLU A 50 8.37 -10.24 17.85
C GLU A 50 9.68 -9.57 18.24
N LEU A 51 10.78 -9.85 17.51
CA LEU A 51 12.08 -9.22 17.73
C LEU A 51 12.01 -7.69 17.61
N THR A 52 11.32 -7.20 16.59
CA THR A 52 11.14 -5.75 16.39
C THR A 52 10.31 -5.14 17.52
N THR A 53 9.27 -5.82 17.97
CA THR A 53 8.41 -5.41 19.09
C THR A 53 9.23 -5.32 20.38
N GLU A 54 9.94 -6.38 20.75
CA GLU A 54 10.78 -6.44 21.95
C GLU A 54 11.87 -5.35 21.95
N MET A 55 12.51 -5.15 20.80
CA MET A 55 13.51 -4.09 20.63
C MET A 55 12.94 -2.70 20.95
N LEU A 56 11.73 -2.40 20.51
CA LEU A 56 11.08 -1.10 20.73
C LEU A 56 10.59 -0.94 22.17
N GLU A 57 10.03 -1.99 22.75
CA GLU A 57 9.54 -1.99 24.13
C GLU A 57 10.67 -1.83 25.15
N THR A 58 11.79 -2.56 24.95
CA THR A 58 12.96 -2.50 25.83
C THR A 58 13.53 -1.07 25.92
N ARG A 59 13.45 -0.28 24.85
CA ARG A 59 13.93 1.10 24.84
C ARG A 59 12.98 2.08 25.52
N GLY A 60 11.70 1.76 25.60
CA GLY A 60 10.67 2.64 26.16
C GLY A 60 10.48 4.00 25.44
N THR A 61 11.20 4.23 24.32
CA THR A 61 11.16 5.48 23.54
C THR A 61 9.91 5.56 22.66
N TYR A 62 9.39 4.43 22.25
CA TYR A 62 8.26 4.30 21.34
C TYR A 62 7.08 3.66 22.04
N ARG A 63 5.87 3.95 21.54
CA ARG A 63 4.64 3.28 21.97
C ARG A 63 4.08 2.48 20.82
N ILE A 64 4.08 1.16 20.92
CA ILE A 64 3.50 0.27 19.92
C ILE A 64 1.98 0.31 20.08
N LEU A 65 1.28 0.70 19.02
CA LEU A 65 -0.20 0.71 18.97
C LEU A 65 -0.77 -0.64 18.54
N GLY A 66 0.03 -1.43 17.83
CA GLY A 66 -0.33 -2.76 17.38
C GLY A 66 0.64 -3.32 16.37
N THR A 67 0.50 -4.63 16.14
CA THR A 67 1.24 -5.37 15.12
C THR A 67 0.28 -6.14 14.23
N ALA A 68 0.60 -6.28 12.94
CA ALA A 68 -0.19 -7.04 12.00
C ALA A 68 0.69 -8.04 11.25
N ALA A 69 0.12 -9.20 10.92
CA ALA A 69 0.81 -10.29 10.24
C ALA A 69 0.58 -10.31 8.72
N ASP A 70 -0.22 -9.39 8.20
CA ASP A 70 -0.48 -9.25 6.77
C ASP A 70 -0.86 -7.81 6.40
N GLY A 71 -0.79 -7.51 5.10
CA GLY A 71 -1.02 -6.16 4.61
C GLY A 71 -2.46 -5.66 4.77
N ASN A 72 -3.48 -6.53 4.78
CA ASN A 72 -4.88 -6.09 4.96
C ASN A 72 -5.11 -5.65 6.40
N GLN A 73 -4.70 -6.48 7.39
CA GLN A 73 -4.76 -6.13 8.81
C GLN A 73 -3.94 -4.87 9.08
N GLY A 74 -2.74 -4.76 8.48
CA GLY A 74 -1.87 -3.61 8.59
C GLY A 74 -2.52 -2.33 8.09
N LEU A 75 -3.13 -2.36 6.91
CA LEU A 75 -3.83 -1.23 6.33
C LEU A 75 -4.98 -0.74 7.23
N ASP A 76 -5.85 -1.66 7.67
CA ASP A 76 -6.98 -1.34 8.54
C ASP A 76 -6.50 -0.73 9.87
N MET A 77 -5.44 -1.31 10.45
CA MET A 77 -4.84 -0.84 11.70
C MET A 77 -4.26 0.57 11.55
N VAL A 78 -3.48 0.82 10.49
CA VAL A 78 -2.87 2.13 10.21
C VAL A 78 -3.93 3.21 10.00
N LEU A 79 -4.96 2.93 9.21
CA LEU A 79 -6.04 3.89 8.94
C LEU A 79 -6.86 4.21 10.20
N LYS A 80 -7.03 3.23 11.09
CA LYS A 80 -7.77 3.36 12.36
C LYS A 80 -6.95 4.08 13.43
N LEU A 81 -5.70 3.67 13.64
CA LEU A 81 -4.85 4.11 14.75
C LEU A 81 -4.01 5.35 14.43
N ARG A 82 -3.76 5.63 13.14
CA ARG A 82 -2.99 6.80 12.65
C ARG A 82 -1.67 6.97 13.39
N PRO A 83 -0.73 6.01 13.31
CA PRO A 83 0.53 6.06 14.02
C PRO A 83 1.42 7.21 13.52
N ASP A 84 2.39 7.62 14.34
CA ASP A 84 3.46 8.52 13.90
C ASP A 84 4.42 7.83 12.94
N ILE A 85 4.69 6.53 13.17
CA ILE A 85 5.63 5.72 12.39
C ILE A 85 4.98 4.39 12.01
N LEU A 86 5.11 4.02 10.75
CA LEU A 86 4.80 2.69 10.23
C LEU A 86 6.11 1.96 9.93
N ILE A 87 6.34 0.79 10.56
CA ILE A 87 7.36 -0.17 10.14
C ILE A 87 6.66 -1.20 9.27
N LEU A 88 7.13 -1.39 8.05
CA LEU A 88 6.42 -2.16 7.02
C LEU A 88 7.36 -3.09 6.28
N ASP A 89 7.03 -4.37 6.26
CA ASP A 89 7.61 -5.26 5.24
C ASP A 89 6.95 -5.04 3.88
N VAL A 90 7.72 -5.21 2.84
CA VAL A 90 7.26 -5.11 1.45
C VAL A 90 6.64 -6.40 0.98
N MET A 91 7.25 -7.53 1.34
CA MET A 91 6.92 -8.83 0.80
C MET A 91 6.09 -9.62 1.81
N MET A 92 4.79 -9.49 1.70
CA MET A 92 3.84 -10.20 2.56
C MET A 92 2.79 -10.91 1.70
N PRO A 93 2.25 -12.06 2.18
CA PRO A 93 1.13 -12.73 1.52
C PRO A 93 -0.09 -11.82 1.41
N GLY A 94 -0.84 -11.96 0.32
CA GLY A 94 -2.05 -11.19 0.08
C GLY A 94 -1.79 -9.76 -0.37
N LEU A 95 -1.87 -8.79 0.51
CA LEU A 95 -1.63 -7.38 0.20
C LEU A 95 -0.18 -7.00 0.49
N SER A 96 0.62 -6.75 -0.57
CA SER A 96 2.03 -6.36 -0.41
C SER A 96 2.19 -5.00 0.26
N GLY A 97 3.37 -4.75 0.86
CA GLY A 97 3.67 -3.46 1.50
C GLY A 97 3.56 -2.27 0.53
N ILE A 98 3.97 -2.41 -0.72
CA ILE A 98 3.80 -1.36 -1.74
C ILE A 98 2.31 -1.04 -1.93
N GLU A 99 1.46 -2.06 -1.99
CA GLU A 99 0.02 -1.85 -2.14
C GLU A 99 -0.62 -1.24 -0.88
N VAL A 100 -0.13 -1.60 0.31
CA VAL A 100 -0.50 -0.94 1.57
C VAL A 100 -0.19 0.55 1.49
N LEU A 101 1.03 0.93 1.07
CA LEU A 101 1.43 2.32 0.92
C LEU A 101 0.54 3.09 -0.07
N ARG A 102 0.23 2.49 -1.22
CA ARG A 102 -0.66 3.09 -2.21
C ARG A 102 -2.06 3.34 -1.67
N ARG A 103 -2.62 2.39 -0.92
CA ARG A 103 -3.97 2.52 -0.32
C ARG A 103 -4.00 3.52 0.83
N ILE A 104 -2.93 3.64 1.60
CA ILE A 104 -2.77 4.70 2.59
C ILE A 104 -2.75 6.05 1.86
N GLY A 105 -1.97 6.14 0.79
CA GLY A 105 -1.82 7.32 -0.03
C GLY A 105 -1.51 8.58 0.79
N ARG A 106 -2.08 9.72 0.38
CA ARG A 106 -1.88 11.01 1.08
C ARG A 106 -2.79 11.21 2.29
N ASN A 107 -3.51 10.17 2.74
CA ASN A 107 -4.46 10.30 3.85
C ASN A 107 -3.78 10.55 5.19
N LEU A 108 -2.50 10.17 5.32
CA LEU A 108 -1.72 10.30 6.56
C LEU A 108 -0.39 11.06 6.32
N PRO A 109 -0.42 12.35 5.95
CA PRO A 109 0.76 13.09 5.50
C PRO A 109 1.82 13.31 6.60
N LYS A 110 1.46 13.14 7.88
CA LYS A 110 2.39 13.28 9.01
C LYS A 110 3.05 11.96 9.41
N MET A 111 2.51 10.83 8.95
CA MET A 111 3.05 9.52 9.25
C MET A 111 4.39 9.32 8.55
N ARG A 112 5.36 8.79 9.28
CA ARG A 112 6.65 8.40 8.73
C ARG A 112 6.65 6.91 8.41
N ILE A 113 7.27 6.54 7.31
CA ILE A 113 7.27 5.17 6.81
C ILE A 113 8.71 4.67 6.78
N LEU A 114 8.99 3.64 7.58
CA LEU A 114 10.22 2.86 7.56
C LEU A 114 9.93 1.49 6.97
N VAL A 115 10.52 1.21 5.82
CA VAL A 115 10.48 -0.12 5.22
C VAL A 115 11.56 -0.98 5.86
N PHE A 116 11.18 -2.19 6.29
CA PHE A 116 12.07 -3.20 6.84
C PHE A 116 11.88 -4.49 6.05
N SER A 117 12.70 -4.72 5.03
CA SER A 117 12.50 -5.82 4.07
C SER A 117 13.81 -6.44 3.61
N ALA A 118 13.77 -7.72 3.23
CA ALA A 118 14.91 -8.41 2.64
C ALA A 118 15.15 -8.04 1.16
N LYS A 119 14.15 -7.48 0.49
CA LYS A 119 14.17 -7.22 -0.96
C LYS A 119 14.59 -5.78 -1.27
N GLN A 120 15.55 -5.65 -2.19
CA GLN A 120 16.10 -4.37 -2.66
C GLN A 120 16.24 -4.32 -4.19
N GLU A 121 15.48 -5.11 -4.92
CA GLU A 121 15.51 -5.09 -6.37
C GLU A 121 15.11 -3.70 -6.91
N PRO A 122 15.69 -3.25 -8.04
CA PRO A 122 15.46 -1.91 -8.58
C PRO A 122 13.98 -1.53 -8.75
N GLN A 123 13.12 -2.50 -9.10
CA GLN A 123 11.69 -2.28 -9.27
C GLN A 123 10.99 -2.00 -7.92
N VAL A 124 11.32 -2.79 -6.88
CA VAL A 124 10.81 -2.59 -5.51
C VAL A 124 11.24 -1.22 -5.01
N VAL A 125 12.53 -0.89 -5.14
CA VAL A 125 13.10 0.40 -4.71
C VAL A 125 12.40 1.57 -5.41
N ARG A 126 12.17 1.47 -6.73
CA ARG A 126 11.43 2.49 -7.49
C ARG A 126 10.01 2.68 -6.95
N GLY A 127 9.27 1.58 -6.73
CA GLY A 127 7.93 1.63 -6.17
C GLY A 127 7.91 2.31 -4.78
N LEU A 128 8.86 1.99 -3.91
CA LEU A 128 8.96 2.59 -2.58
C LEU A 128 9.23 4.09 -2.64
N ILE A 129 10.12 4.54 -3.52
CA ILE A 129 10.41 5.98 -3.70
C ILE A 129 9.18 6.72 -4.24
N GLN A 130 8.43 6.14 -5.19
CA GLN A 130 7.21 6.74 -5.71
C GLN A 130 6.13 6.92 -4.63
N GLU A 131 6.05 5.98 -3.68
CA GLU A 131 5.12 6.07 -2.54
C GLU A 131 5.64 6.94 -1.38
N GLY A 132 6.83 7.54 -1.51
CA GLY A 132 7.35 8.52 -0.56
C GLY A 132 7.77 7.96 0.78
N VAL A 133 8.42 6.78 0.81
CA VAL A 133 8.98 6.20 2.04
C VAL A 133 10.09 7.08 2.63
N HIS A 134 10.21 7.07 3.94
CA HIS A 134 11.18 7.92 4.67
C HIS A 134 12.46 7.17 5.03
N GLY A 135 12.44 5.86 5.00
CA GLY A 135 13.63 5.05 5.23
C GLY A 135 13.48 3.62 4.77
N PHE A 136 14.64 2.98 4.59
CA PHE A 136 14.75 1.58 4.23
C PHE A 136 15.87 0.92 5.04
N VAL A 137 15.56 -0.21 5.67
CA VAL A 137 16.53 -1.09 6.34
C VAL A 137 16.37 -2.50 5.78
N ASN A 138 17.49 -3.12 5.41
CA ASN A 138 17.48 -4.51 4.98
C ASN A 138 17.37 -5.44 6.19
N LYS A 139 16.52 -6.47 6.15
CA LYS A 139 16.37 -7.46 7.22
C LYS A 139 17.68 -8.22 7.53
N ASN A 140 18.60 -8.28 6.56
CA ASN A 140 19.93 -8.87 6.75
C ASN A 140 20.96 -7.91 7.39
N SER A 141 20.59 -6.64 7.61
CA SER A 141 21.43 -5.67 8.30
C SER A 141 21.38 -5.89 9.81
N PRO A 142 22.44 -5.45 10.55
CA PRO A 142 22.39 -5.47 12.00
C PRO A 142 21.18 -4.73 12.57
N LEU A 143 20.60 -5.23 13.65
CA LEU A 143 19.45 -4.62 14.34
C LEU A 143 19.75 -3.19 14.81
N SER A 144 21.03 -2.85 15.01
CA SER A 144 21.48 -1.49 15.28
C SER A 144 21.10 -0.49 14.18
N ASP A 145 21.03 -0.95 12.93
CA ASP A 145 20.69 -0.06 11.81
C ASP A 145 19.19 0.24 11.80
N LEU A 146 18.34 -0.75 12.17
CA LEU A 146 16.93 -0.52 12.37
C LEU A 146 16.68 0.52 13.49
N ARG A 147 17.45 0.43 14.58
CA ARG A 147 17.41 1.41 15.67
C ARG A 147 17.76 2.82 15.22
N LYS A 148 18.91 2.97 14.52
CA LYS A 148 19.37 4.27 14.00
C LYS A 148 18.36 4.85 13.01
N ALA A 149 17.83 4.02 12.11
CA ALA A 149 16.82 4.43 11.16
C ALA A 149 15.57 5.00 11.84
N LEU A 150 15.08 4.31 12.87
CA LEU A 150 13.91 4.75 13.64
C LEU A 150 14.18 6.08 14.37
N ASP A 151 15.35 6.22 14.98
CA ASP A 151 15.73 7.44 15.68
C ASP A 151 15.81 8.65 14.73
N GLU A 152 16.34 8.47 13.53
CA GLU A 152 16.40 9.53 12.51
C GLU A 152 15.02 9.87 11.94
N ILE A 153 14.21 8.87 11.64
CA ILE A 153 12.84 9.05 11.13
C ILE A 153 11.95 9.74 12.16
N ALA A 154 12.10 9.39 13.45
CA ALA A 154 11.35 10.03 14.54
C ALA A 154 11.67 11.52 14.69
N LYS A 155 12.91 11.95 14.37
CA LYS A 155 13.35 13.35 14.31
C LYS A 155 12.84 14.10 13.06
N GLY A 156 12.27 13.38 12.09
CA GLY A 156 11.81 13.94 10.82
C GLY A 156 12.81 13.82 9.68
N ASN A 157 13.96 13.17 9.89
CA ASN A 157 14.96 12.90 8.86
C ASN A 157 14.57 11.69 8.00
N THR A 158 15.41 11.37 7.02
CA THR A 158 15.32 10.13 6.23
C THR A 158 16.51 9.23 6.55
N TRP A 159 16.33 7.92 6.33
CA TRP A 159 17.38 6.93 6.53
C TRP A 159 17.45 5.96 5.35
N PHE A 160 18.53 6.08 4.57
CA PHE A 160 18.82 5.17 3.46
C PHE A 160 20.30 4.82 3.49
N ASN A 161 20.64 3.52 3.45
CA ASN A 161 22.03 3.11 3.36
C ASN A 161 22.61 3.34 1.94
N ASP A 162 23.93 3.27 1.80
CA ASP A 162 24.60 3.53 0.53
C ASP A 162 24.16 2.57 -0.58
N HIS A 163 23.92 1.31 -0.23
CA HIS A 163 23.45 0.30 -1.20
C HIS A 163 22.06 0.68 -1.74
N PHE A 164 21.11 1.04 -0.86
CA PHE A 164 19.79 1.50 -1.27
C PHE A 164 19.89 2.77 -2.14
N SER A 165 20.69 3.74 -1.70
CA SER A 165 20.92 4.99 -2.43
C SER A 165 21.52 4.75 -3.83
N LYS A 166 22.42 3.78 -3.96
CA LYS A 166 22.95 3.34 -5.25
C LYS A 166 21.85 2.71 -6.10
N THR A 167 21.07 1.79 -5.54
CA THR A 167 19.95 1.15 -6.25
C THR A 167 18.91 2.17 -6.73
N VAL A 168 18.63 3.21 -5.93
CA VAL A 168 17.78 4.34 -6.34
C VAL A 168 18.35 5.04 -7.55
N ARG A 169 19.64 5.43 -7.52
CA ARG A 169 20.29 6.08 -8.67
C ARG A 169 20.21 5.21 -9.92
N ASP A 170 20.53 3.93 -9.79
CA ASP A 170 20.49 2.97 -10.91
C ASP A 170 19.06 2.77 -11.44
N ALA A 171 18.07 2.74 -10.56
CA ALA A 171 16.66 2.61 -10.91
C ALA A 171 16.12 3.86 -11.63
N LEU A 172 16.57 5.05 -11.23
CA LEU A 172 16.16 6.32 -11.84
C LEU A 172 16.93 6.62 -13.14
N ALA A 173 18.18 6.16 -13.25
CA ALA A 173 18.99 6.34 -14.47
C ALA A 173 18.52 5.48 -15.64
N LYS A 174 17.84 4.37 -15.38
CA LYS A 174 17.25 3.53 -16.42
C LYS A 174 15.86 4.09 -16.77
N PRO A 175 15.58 4.39 -18.05
CA PRO A 175 14.23 4.76 -18.45
C PRO A 175 13.28 3.65 -18.00
N SER A 176 12.13 4.04 -17.43
CA SER A 176 11.07 3.09 -17.10
C SER A 176 10.72 2.30 -18.34
N THR A 177 10.87 0.98 -18.31
CA THR A 177 10.39 0.16 -19.41
C THR A 177 8.86 0.25 -19.44
N GLN A 178 8.27 0.04 -20.63
CA GLN A 178 6.80 0.03 -20.80
C GLN A 178 6.10 -0.86 -19.75
N ALA A 179 6.82 -1.87 -19.21
CA ALA A 179 6.36 -2.76 -18.17
C ALA A 179 6.26 -2.06 -16.79
N ASP A 180 7.13 -1.09 -16.47
CA ASP A 180 7.13 -0.39 -15.18
C ASP A 180 5.95 0.59 -15.06
N SER A 181 5.51 1.15 -16.20
CA SER A 181 4.35 2.04 -16.26
C SER A 181 3.00 1.30 -16.29
N MET A 182 3.00 -0.01 -16.55
CA MET A 182 1.75 -0.78 -16.67
C MET A 182 1.08 -1.09 -15.32
N ILE A 183 1.83 -1.12 -14.19
CA ILE A 183 1.20 -1.23 -12.86
C ILE A 183 0.32 -0.03 -12.55
N ASP A 184 0.73 1.16 -12.97
CA ASP A 184 -0.06 2.37 -12.75
C ASP A 184 -1.35 2.37 -13.57
N LEU A 185 -1.43 1.51 -14.59
CA LEU A 185 -2.64 1.27 -15.39
C LEU A 185 -3.62 0.27 -14.74
N LEU A 186 -3.17 -0.50 -13.74
CA LEU A 186 -4.04 -1.44 -13.06
C LEU A 186 -4.86 -0.71 -11.97
N THR A 187 -6.15 -0.95 -11.98
CA THR A 187 -7.00 -0.55 -10.86
C THR A 187 -6.61 -1.32 -9.59
N PRO A 188 -6.93 -0.83 -8.37
CA PRO A 188 -6.69 -1.55 -7.14
C PRO A 188 -7.23 -2.99 -7.19
N ARG A 189 -8.41 -3.18 -7.80
CA ARG A 189 -9.04 -4.50 -7.94
C ARG A 189 -8.28 -5.43 -8.90
N GLU A 190 -7.76 -4.91 -9.98
CA GLU A 190 -6.95 -5.70 -10.92
C GLU A 190 -5.60 -6.10 -10.32
N ARG A 191 -5.00 -5.26 -9.48
CA ARG A 191 -3.78 -5.60 -8.74
C ARG A 191 -4.03 -6.72 -7.73
N GLU A 192 -5.10 -6.61 -6.94
CA GLU A 192 -5.50 -7.65 -5.98
C GLU A 192 -5.71 -9.01 -6.68
N ILE A 193 -6.41 -8.99 -7.81
CA ILE A 193 -6.62 -10.18 -8.62
C ILE A 193 -5.31 -10.71 -9.19
N SER A 194 -4.38 -9.84 -9.61
CA SER A 194 -3.10 -10.27 -10.15
C SER A 194 -2.24 -11.00 -9.11
N VAL A 195 -2.27 -10.56 -7.85
CA VAL A 195 -1.60 -11.24 -6.73
C VAL A 195 -2.26 -12.60 -6.45
N LEU A 196 -3.60 -12.67 -6.41
CA LEU A 196 -4.29 -13.94 -6.22
C LEU A 196 -4.01 -14.94 -7.35
N ILE A 197 -3.87 -14.46 -8.59
CA ILE A 197 -3.44 -15.30 -9.72
C ILE A 197 -2.00 -15.79 -9.51
N ALA A 198 -1.09 -14.94 -9.02
CA ALA A 198 0.29 -15.33 -8.74
C ALA A 198 0.39 -16.38 -7.63
N GLN A 199 -0.55 -16.38 -6.70
CA GLN A 199 -0.74 -17.41 -5.67
C GLN A 199 -1.44 -18.67 -6.20
N SER A 200 -1.49 -18.89 -7.52
CA SER A 200 -2.10 -20.05 -8.17
C SER A 200 -3.60 -20.21 -7.95
N ASN A 201 -4.33 -19.17 -7.53
CA ASN A 201 -5.78 -19.25 -7.36
C ASN A 201 -6.48 -19.30 -8.72
N SER A 202 -7.43 -20.24 -8.86
CA SER A 202 -8.37 -20.33 -9.99
C SER A 202 -9.36 -19.15 -9.97
N SER A 203 -10.03 -18.92 -11.09
CA SER A 203 -11.08 -17.88 -11.16
C SER A 203 -12.20 -18.07 -10.14
N LYS A 204 -12.52 -19.32 -9.78
CA LYS A 204 -13.50 -19.65 -8.76
C LYS A 204 -13.03 -19.28 -7.35
N GLU A 205 -11.78 -19.57 -7.02
CA GLU A 205 -11.17 -19.21 -5.74
C GLU A 205 -10.99 -17.70 -5.60
N VAL A 206 -10.54 -17.02 -6.66
CA VAL A 206 -10.51 -15.56 -6.72
C VAL A 206 -11.90 -14.98 -6.46
N ALA A 207 -12.94 -15.51 -7.10
CA ALA A 207 -14.30 -15.06 -6.92
C ALA A 207 -14.77 -15.21 -5.46
N ALA A 208 -14.48 -16.36 -4.83
CA ALA A 208 -14.81 -16.64 -3.43
C ALA A 208 -14.08 -15.68 -2.48
N LYS A 209 -12.76 -15.52 -2.64
CA LYS A 209 -11.93 -14.63 -1.79
C LYS A 209 -12.35 -13.17 -1.89
N LEU A 210 -12.82 -12.75 -3.05
CA LEU A 210 -13.17 -11.36 -3.33
C LEU A 210 -14.67 -11.06 -3.24
N ASN A 211 -15.47 -12.06 -2.89
CA ASN A 211 -16.93 -11.99 -2.79
C ASN A 211 -17.59 -11.41 -4.07
N ILE A 212 -17.19 -11.94 -5.24
CA ILE A 212 -17.73 -11.61 -6.56
C ILE A 212 -18.15 -12.87 -7.30
N SER A 213 -18.88 -12.71 -8.43
CA SER A 213 -19.19 -13.86 -9.27
C SER A 213 -17.95 -14.39 -10.00
N THR A 214 -17.92 -15.69 -10.29
CA THR A 214 -16.85 -16.31 -11.10
C THR A 214 -16.72 -15.63 -12.46
N LYS A 215 -17.85 -15.25 -13.07
CA LYS A 215 -17.87 -14.51 -14.34
C LYS A 215 -17.20 -13.14 -14.22
N THR A 216 -17.43 -12.44 -13.10
CA THR A 216 -16.78 -11.16 -12.83
C THR A 216 -15.27 -11.34 -12.65
N ALA A 217 -14.82 -12.39 -11.94
CA ALA A 217 -13.40 -12.70 -11.78
C ALA A 217 -12.72 -13.02 -13.13
N GLU A 218 -13.38 -13.78 -14.01
CA GLU A 218 -12.91 -14.07 -15.37
C GLU A 218 -12.77 -12.81 -16.22
N ASN A 219 -13.75 -11.91 -16.16
CA ASN A 219 -13.71 -10.62 -16.87
C ASN A 219 -12.53 -9.74 -16.39
N HIS A 220 -12.32 -9.66 -15.07
CA HIS A 220 -11.17 -8.96 -14.52
C HIS A 220 -9.85 -9.58 -14.95
N ARG A 221 -9.74 -10.90 -14.94
CA ARG A 221 -8.56 -11.64 -15.40
C ARG A 221 -8.23 -11.36 -16.87
N THR A 222 -9.25 -11.39 -17.74
CA THR A 222 -9.09 -11.07 -19.17
C THR A 222 -8.64 -9.63 -19.37
N ASN A 223 -9.27 -8.69 -18.68
CA ASN A 223 -8.90 -7.28 -18.75
C ASN A 223 -7.49 -7.02 -18.22
N LEU A 224 -7.11 -7.67 -17.11
CA LEU A 224 -5.78 -7.64 -16.54
C LEU A 224 -4.73 -8.11 -17.55
N MET A 225 -4.89 -9.30 -18.14
CA MET A 225 -3.96 -9.84 -19.13
C MET A 225 -3.81 -8.91 -20.34
N ARG A 226 -4.91 -8.35 -20.83
CA ARG A 226 -4.90 -7.39 -21.93
C ARG A 226 -4.13 -6.12 -21.56
N LYS A 227 -4.34 -5.56 -20.36
CA LYS A 227 -3.63 -4.38 -19.87
C LYS A 227 -2.13 -4.62 -19.68
N LEU A 228 -1.76 -5.80 -19.21
CA LEU A 228 -0.38 -6.20 -19.02
C LEU A 228 0.33 -6.64 -20.33
N GLY A 229 -0.40 -6.76 -21.42
CA GLY A 229 0.15 -7.25 -22.67
C GLY A 229 0.63 -8.71 -22.62
N VAL A 230 0.03 -9.53 -21.73
CA VAL A 230 0.38 -10.94 -21.54
C VAL A 230 -0.77 -11.83 -22.02
N HIS A 231 -0.44 -13.03 -22.50
CA HIS A 231 -1.42 -13.92 -23.10
C HIS A 231 -1.78 -15.14 -22.21
N ASP A 232 -1.02 -15.33 -21.14
CA ASP A 232 -1.18 -16.46 -20.23
C ASP A 232 -1.00 -16.09 -18.75
N VAL A 233 -1.36 -17.01 -17.87
CA VAL A 233 -1.22 -16.88 -16.41
C VAL A 233 0.24 -16.76 -16.00
N ALA A 234 1.13 -17.50 -16.66
CA ALA A 234 2.55 -17.46 -16.37
C ALA A 234 3.12 -16.06 -16.64
N GLY A 235 2.60 -15.35 -17.65
CA GLY A 235 2.92 -13.95 -17.92
C GLY A 235 2.50 -13.03 -16.78
N VAL A 236 1.30 -13.23 -16.22
CA VAL A 236 0.82 -12.49 -15.04
C VAL A 236 1.72 -12.77 -13.84
N ILE A 237 2.03 -14.04 -13.55
CA ILE A 237 2.90 -14.43 -12.44
C ILE A 237 4.28 -13.77 -12.58
N ARG A 238 4.95 -13.94 -13.73
CA ARG A 238 6.25 -13.31 -13.98
C ARG A 238 6.21 -11.79 -13.80
N TYR A 239 5.12 -11.18 -14.24
CA TYR A 239 4.93 -9.74 -14.10
C TYR A 239 4.82 -9.33 -12.63
N VAL A 240 3.94 -9.96 -11.86
CA VAL A 240 3.66 -9.66 -10.45
C VAL A 240 4.91 -9.87 -9.57
N VAL A 241 5.65 -10.99 -9.80
CA VAL A 241 6.92 -11.28 -9.13
C VAL A 241 7.97 -10.22 -9.45
N ARG A 242 8.14 -9.89 -10.75
CA ARG A 242 9.10 -8.86 -11.19
C ARG A 242 8.81 -7.48 -10.62
N GLN A 243 7.55 -7.19 -10.35
CA GLN A 243 7.11 -5.92 -9.78
C GLN A 243 7.16 -5.91 -8.24
N GLY A 244 7.59 -6.99 -7.60
CA GLY A 244 7.64 -7.11 -6.16
C GLY A 244 6.27 -7.11 -5.48
N LEU A 245 5.21 -7.42 -6.20
CA LEU A 245 3.86 -7.53 -5.65
C LEU A 245 3.59 -8.91 -5.03
N TYR A 246 4.40 -9.91 -5.36
CA TYR A 246 4.33 -11.27 -4.82
C TYR A 246 5.72 -11.92 -4.86
N ASP A 247 6.08 -12.63 -3.78
CA ASP A 247 7.30 -13.45 -3.70
C ASP A 247 6.92 -14.93 -3.62
N PRO A 248 7.21 -15.73 -4.65
CA PRO A 248 6.92 -17.15 -4.64
C PRO A 248 7.84 -17.95 -3.69
N SER A 249 8.95 -17.38 -3.22
CA SER A 249 9.89 -18.03 -2.30
C SER A 249 9.47 -17.91 -0.82
N GLY A 250 8.42 -17.17 -0.51
CA GLY A 250 7.89 -16.97 0.85
C GLY A 250 6.87 -18.03 1.32
N GLU A 251 6.59 -19.07 0.53
CA GLU A 251 5.74 -20.20 0.94
C GLU A 251 6.63 -21.36 1.40
N GLY A 252 6.91 -21.35 2.70
CA GLY A 252 7.57 -22.43 3.43
C GLY A 252 7.12 -22.41 4.89
#